data_e2a5b01fc03444a417205cb409761d43
#
_entry.id   e2a5b01fc03444a417205cb409761d43
#
_cell.length_a   1.000
_cell.length_b   1.000
_cell.length_c   1.000
_cell.angle_alpha   90.00
_cell.angle_beta   90.00
_cell.angle_gamma   90.00
#
_symmetry.space_group_name_H-M   'P 1'
#
loop_
_entity.id
_entity.type
_entity.pdbx_description
1 polymer ?
#
loop_
_entity_poly.entity_id
_entity_poly.type
_entity_poly.pdbx_seq_one_letter_code
_entity_poly.pdbx_strand_id
1 'polypeptide(L)'
;MSYTYKVKNEILHRCELLEDEKYAEIRAILLLKHAINENSIELKLENKEIAERIYTMLKELTKLKIFIKFSKSKKFGEHNTYVITIPSQPGVKRFIDSLDRYSLHSENVNETIEKGFIRGMFLGCGYIKSPEKEYALDFFVDSDELADELYNLLIKMEKRAYKTIKRNKPLVYMRNAEDIMDIIVLIGSMKEFYNYEETTMIKDLKNKTIREMNWEVANETKTLDTARKQIKMINLIGNRMGLNNLSPVLEEIAFLRLENPEASLQELAEIIGISKSGIRNRFRRIEDIHNELLEKDREA
;
A
#
# COMPACT_ATOMS: atom_id res chain seq x y z
N MET A 1 0.16 -1.01 20.55
CA MET A 1 -1.16 -0.61 20.02
C MET A 1 -1.14 -0.75 18.49
N SER A 2 -2.24 -1.19 17.86
CA SER A 2 -2.32 -1.28 16.41
C SER A 2 -2.43 0.11 15.77
N TYR A 3 -1.99 0.24 14.50
CA TYR A 3 -2.11 1.51 13.80
C TYR A 3 -3.57 1.94 13.62
N THR A 4 -4.47 0.98 13.32
CA THR A 4 -5.92 1.21 13.31
C THR A 4 -6.44 1.84 14.60
N TYR A 5 -5.95 1.38 15.75
CA TYR A 5 -6.35 1.95 17.04
C TYR A 5 -5.94 3.41 17.18
N LYS A 6 -4.71 3.77 16.77
CA LYS A 6 -4.22 5.15 16.82
C LYS A 6 -5.10 6.09 15.99
N VAL A 7 -5.39 5.70 14.74
CA VAL A 7 -6.26 6.49 13.85
C VAL A 7 -7.67 6.63 14.43
N LYS A 8 -8.29 5.51 14.88
CA LYS A 8 -9.62 5.57 15.49
C LYS A 8 -9.64 6.45 16.75
N ASN A 9 -8.64 6.31 17.61
CA ASN A 9 -8.55 7.10 18.83
C ASN A 9 -8.46 8.61 18.54
N GLU A 10 -7.70 9.02 17.54
CA GLU A 10 -7.63 10.44 17.17
C GLU A 10 -8.98 10.96 16.67
N ILE A 11 -9.67 10.19 15.82
CA ILE A 11 -11.01 10.55 15.32
C ILE A 11 -12.01 10.73 16.49
N LEU A 12 -11.95 9.83 17.47
CA LEU A 12 -12.88 9.83 18.61
C LEU A 12 -12.71 11.05 19.51
N HIS A 13 -11.52 11.64 19.57
CA HIS A 13 -11.24 12.86 20.34
C HIS A 13 -11.49 14.16 19.56
N ARG A 14 -11.94 14.08 18.32
CA ARG A 14 -12.33 15.25 17.53
C ARG A 14 -13.71 15.75 17.97
N CYS A 15 -13.77 16.95 18.53
CA CYS A 15 -14.98 17.52 19.13
C CYS A 15 -15.86 18.30 18.14
N GLU A 16 -15.26 18.95 17.15
CA GLU A 16 -15.99 19.83 16.23
C GLU A 16 -16.42 19.09 14.97
N LEU A 17 -17.69 18.70 14.92
CA LEU A 17 -18.34 18.13 13.75
C LEU A 17 -19.57 18.95 13.38
N LEU A 18 -19.76 19.14 12.08
CA LEU A 18 -21.00 19.68 11.54
C LEU A 18 -22.17 18.72 11.81
N GLU A 19 -23.36 19.23 11.88
CA GLU A 19 -24.56 18.44 12.16
C GLU A 19 -24.77 17.32 11.12
N ASP A 20 -24.61 17.66 9.84
CA ASP A 20 -24.72 16.70 8.73
C ASP A 20 -23.65 15.59 8.81
N GLU A 21 -22.42 15.92 9.26
CA GLU A 21 -21.38 14.91 9.50
C GLU A 21 -21.80 13.91 10.58
N LYS A 22 -22.41 14.41 11.68
CA LYS A 22 -22.88 13.57 12.80
C LYS A 22 -23.99 12.62 12.33
N TYR A 23 -24.99 13.14 11.60
CA TYR A 23 -26.05 12.29 11.06
C TYR A 23 -25.54 11.22 10.11
N ALA A 24 -24.67 11.58 9.18
CA ALA A 24 -24.09 10.65 8.22
C ALA A 24 -23.21 9.58 8.90
N GLU A 25 -22.40 9.95 9.90
CA GLU A 25 -21.57 9.04 10.69
C GLU A 25 -22.45 8.05 11.47
N ILE A 26 -23.50 8.52 12.13
CA ILE A 26 -24.48 7.68 12.85
C ILE A 26 -25.17 6.73 11.88
N ARG A 27 -25.70 7.25 10.75
CA ARG A 27 -26.38 6.44 9.73
C ARG A 27 -25.49 5.29 9.26
N ALA A 28 -24.24 5.58 8.90
CA ALA A 28 -23.29 4.57 8.43
C ALA A 28 -23.09 3.44 9.46
N ILE A 29 -22.92 3.77 10.73
CA ILE A 29 -22.73 2.79 11.80
C ILE A 29 -24.01 2.01 12.06
N LEU A 30 -25.17 2.65 12.06
CA LEU A 30 -26.45 1.97 12.27
C LEU A 30 -26.77 0.96 11.17
N LEU A 31 -26.51 1.32 9.91
CA LEU A 31 -26.67 0.42 8.75
C LEU A 31 -25.70 -0.74 8.82
N LEU A 32 -24.42 -0.46 9.05
CA LEU A 32 -23.37 -1.47 9.15
C LEU A 32 -23.64 -2.51 10.23
N LYS A 33 -24.30 -2.13 11.33
CA LYS A 33 -24.61 -3.01 12.46
C LYS A 33 -26.05 -3.53 12.46
N HIS A 34 -26.79 -3.31 11.38
CA HIS A 34 -28.20 -3.71 11.26
C HIS A 34 -29.03 -3.29 12.50
N ALA A 35 -28.77 -2.07 12.98
CA ALA A 35 -29.27 -1.61 14.26
C ALA A 35 -30.70 -1.02 14.19
N ILE A 36 -31.23 -0.77 12.99
CA ILE A 36 -32.52 -0.11 12.75
C ILE A 36 -33.62 -1.17 12.62
N ASN A 37 -34.65 -1.04 13.46
CA ASN A 37 -35.92 -1.75 13.34
C ASN A 37 -37.02 -0.76 12.98
N GLU A 38 -38.25 -1.24 12.70
CA GLU A 38 -39.38 -0.38 12.27
C GLU A 38 -39.60 0.85 13.18
N ASN A 39 -39.56 0.67 14.50
CA ASN A 39 -39.87 1.69 15.50
C ASN A 39 -38.88 1.72 16.66
N SER A 40 -37.68 1.20 16.50
CA SER A 40 -36.66 1.16 17.53
C SER A 40 -35.27 1.05 16.93
N ILE A 41 -34.25 1.38 17.72
CA ILE A 41 -32.85 1.20 17.35
C ILE A 41 -32.18 0.38 18.47
N GLU A 42 -31.44 -0.67 18.07
CA GLU A 42 -30.60 -1.46 18.98
C GLU A 42 -29.21 -1.64 18.37
N LEU A 43 -28.26 -0.83 18.82
CA LEU A 43 -26.89 -0.82 18.33
C LEU A 43 -25.96 -1.54 19.30
N LYS A 44 -25.27 -2.59 18.83
CA LYS A 44 -24.28 -3.35 19.59
C LYS A 44 -22.86 -3.02 19.13
N LEU A 45 -22.03 -2.58 20.06
CA LEU A 45 -20.65 -2.18 19.82
C LEU A 45 -19.72 -2.83 20.86
N GLU A 46 -18.52 -3.22 20.42
CA GLU A 46 -17.49 -3.81 21.31
C GLU A 46 -16.52 -2.72 21.83
N ASN A 47 -16.38 -1.62 21.12
CA ASN A 47 -15.49 -0.53 21.52
C ASN A 47 -16.27 0.51 22.35
N LYS A 48 -15.77 0.76 23.57
CA LYS A 48 -16.35 1.68 24.52
C LYS A 48 -16.42 3.11 23.98
N GLU A 49 -15.30 3.60 23.45
CA GLU A 49 -15.15 4.99 23.02
C GLU A 49 -16.05 5.30 21.82
N ILE A 50 -16.21 4.34 20.89
CA ILE A 50 -17.15 4.46 19.77
C ILE A 50 -18.59 4.51 20.31
N ALA A 51 -18.92 3.65 21.28
CA ALA A 51 -20.27 3.63 21.86
C ALA A 51 -20.58 4.93 22.60
N GLU A 52 -19.64 5.48 23.37
CA GLU A 52 -19.79 6.76 24.07
C GLU A 52 -19.98 7.91 23.06
N ARG A 53 -19.19 7.94 21.98
CA ARG A 53 -19.32 8.96 20.92
C ARG A 53 -20.71 8.91 20.26
N ILE A 54 -21.15 7.73 19.82
CA ILE A 54 -22.47 7.60 19.17
C ILE A 54 -23.59 7.94 20.15
N TYR A 55 -23.50 7.50 21.40
CA TYR A 55 -24.49 7.87 22.43
C TYR A 55 -24.56 9.40 22.63
N THR A 56 -23.42 10.07 22.71
CA THR A 56 -23.36 11.53 22.88
C THR A 56 -23.96 12.25 21.66
N MET A 57 -23.59 11.86 20.45
CA MET A 57 -24.14 12.45 19.22
C MET A 57 -25.65 12.24 19.11
N LEU A 58 -26.17 11.05 19.44
CA LEU A 58 -27.60 10.76 19.45
C LEU A 58 -28.35 11.64 20.49
N LYS A 59 -27.73 11.90 21.63
CA LYS A 59 -28.28 12.79 22.67
C LYS A 59 -28.32 14.25 22.21
N GLU A 60 -27.33 14.71 21.49
CA GLU A 60 -27.26 16.05 20.93
C GLU A 60 -28.29 16.26 19.82
N LEU A 61 -28.43 15.29 18.92
CA LEU A 61 -29.26 15.40 17.72
C LEU A 61 -30.73 15.08 17.96
N THR A 62 -31.08 14.42 19.08
CA THR A 62 -32.45 14.00 19.34
C THR A 62 -32.89 14.30 20.75
N LYS A 63 -34.20 14.47 20.93
CA LYS A 63 -34.83 14.55 22.27
C LYS A 63 -35.40 13.22 22.74
N LEU A 64 -34.98 12.10 22.10
CA LEU A 64 -35.48 10.77 22.40
C LEU A 64 -34.87 10.22 23.71
N LYS A 65 -35.59 9.33 24.35
CA LYS A 65 -35.02 8.54 25.46
C LYS A 65 -34.08 7.50 24.91
N ILE A 66 -32.82 7.55 25.32
CA ILE A 66 -31.74 6.68 24.84
C ILE A 66 -31.14 6.00 26.07
N PHE A 67 -30.96 4.68 25.99
CA PHE A 67 -30.35 3.88 27.02
C PHE A 67 -29.04 3.29 26.51
N ILE A 68 -28.06 3.20 27.39
CA ILE A 68 -26.83 2.46 27.15
C ILE A 68 -26.68 1.40 28.22
N LYS A 69 -26.49 0.14 27.81
CA LYS A 69 -26.23 -1.00 28.69
C LYS A 69 -24.87 -1.57 28.40
N PHE A 70 -24.19 -1.98 29.45
CA PHE A 70 -22.92 -2.67 29.37
C PHE A 70 -23.15 -4.14 29.78
N SER A 71 -22.66 -5.08 28.97
CA SER A 71 -22.63 -6.47 29.31
C SER A 71 -21.25 -7.09 29.11
N LYS A 72 -20.82 -7.92 30.08
CA LYS A 72 -19.62 -8.74 29.95
C LYS A 72 -20.05 -10.17 29.62
N SER A 73 -19.56 -10.68 28.48
CA SER A 73 -19.70 -12.08 28.13
C SER A 73 -18.39 -12.83 28.39
N LYS A 74 -18.48 -14.00 29.04
CA LYS A 74 -17.33 -14.88 29.29
C LYS A 74 -17.30 -16.11 28.36
N LYS A 75 -18.27 -16.22 27.43
CA LYS A 75 -18.31 -17.31 26.44
C LYS A 75 -17.31 -17.05 25.33
N PHE A 76 -16.18 -17.63 25.27
CA PHE A 76 -15.09 -17.43 24.27
C PHE A 76 -14.11 -16.28 24.55
N GLY A 77 -13.87 -15.91 25.81
CA GLY A 77 -13.01 -14.82 26.24
C GLY A 77 -13.80 -13.64 26.84
N GLU A 78 -13.12 -12.74 27.53
CA GLU A 78 -13.79 -11.55 28.07
C GLU A 78 -14.09 -10.55 26.93
N HIS A 79 -15.34 -10.52 26.47
CA HIS A 79 -15.82 -9.53 25.53
C HIS A 79 -16.77 -8.55 26.21
N ASN A 80 -16.45 -7.28 26.09
CA ASN A 80 -17.31 -6.19 26.54
C ASN A 80 -18.23 -5.80 25.38
N THR A 81 -19.54 -5.74 25.62
CA THR A 81 -20.52 -5.28 24.63
C THR A 81 -21.29 -4.11 25.19
N TYR A 82 -21.32 -3.03 24.44
CA TYR A 82 -22.11 -1.82 24.73
C TYR A 82 -23.33 -1.83 23.82
N VAL A 83 -24.52 -1.81 24.42
CA VAL A 83 -25.80 -1.82 23.70
C VAL A 83 -26.48 -0.48 23.89
N ILE A 84 -26.58 0.30 22.81
CA ILE A 84 -27.34 1.55 22.77
C ILE A 84 -28.73 1.23 22.25
N THR A 85 -29.75 1.56 23.02
CA THR A 85 -31.15 1.28 22.71
C THR A 85 -31.97 2.56 22.68
N ILE A 86 -32.67 2.78 21.58
CA ILE A 86 -33.77 3.75 21.48
C ILE A 86 -35.06 2.95 21.36
N PRO A 87 -35.84 2.80 22.46
CA PRO A 87 -37.06 2.00 22.44
C PRO A 87 -38.13 2.68 21.60
N SER A 88 -39.16 1.92 21.26
CA SER A 88 -40.35 2.46 20.58
C SER A 88 -40.98 3.58 21.44
N GLN A 89 -41.00 4.75 20.88
CA GLN A 89 -41.57 5.97 21.52
C GLN A 89 -41.96 6.99 20.44
N PRO A 90 -42.80 8.00 20.73
CA PRO A 90 -43.12 9.05 19.80
C PRO A 90 -41.85 9.75 19.26
N GLY A 91 -41.76 9.87 17.94
CA GLY A 91 -40.63 10.53 17.28
C GLY A 91 -39.52 9.62 16.77
N VAL A 92 -39.41 8.35 17.21
CA VAL A 92 -38.36 7.42 16.72
C VAL A 92 -38.49 7.17 15.23
N LYS A 93 -39.67 6.87 14.74
CA LYS A 93 -39.89 6.64 13.31
C LYS A 93 -39.51 7.87 12.49
N ARG A 94 -39.90 9.07 12.92
CA ARG A 94 -39.52 10.32 12.26
C ARG A 94 -37.98 10.52 12.24
N PHE A 95 -37.31 10.15 13.33
CA PHE A 95 -35.84 10.19 13.38
C PHE A 95 -35.23 9.21 12.39
N ILE A 96 -35.70 7.94 12.34
CA ILE A 96 -35.24 6.94 11.39
C ILE A 96 -35.46 7.43 9.95
N ASP A 97 -36.66 7.90 9.62
CA ASP A 97 -36.97 8.42 8.29
C ASP A 97 -36.12 9.66 7.94
N SER A 98 -35.71 10.45 8.93
CA SER A 98 -34.84 11.60 8.71
C SER A 98 -33.40 11.22 8.34
N LEU A 99 -32.93 10.02 8.72
CA LEU A 99 -31.61 9.52 8.34
C LEU A 99 -31.45 9.31 6.83
N ASP A 100 -32.55 9.11 6.09
CA ASP A 100 -32.50 8.93 4.64
C ASP A 100 -32.04 10.20 3.91
N ARG A 101 -32.21 11.38 4.51
CA ARG A 101 -31.68 12.64 3.97
C ARG A 101 -30.15 12.66 3.91
N TYR A 102 -29.50 11.85 4.74
CA TYR A 102 -28.03 11.72 4.85
C TYR A 102 -27.54 10.45 4.14
N SER A 103 -28.35 9.90 3.23
CA SER A 103 -27.96 8.84 2.31
C SER A 103 -27.08 9.41 1.20
N LEU A 104 -26.13 8.59 0.71
CA LEU A 104 -25.35 8.94 -0.48
C LEU A 104 -26.18 8.98 -1.78
N HIS A 105 -27.43 8.48 -1.74
CA HIS A 105 -28.40 8.56 -2.83
C HIS A 105 -29.39 9.75 -2.68
N SER A 106 -29.25 10.55 -1.62
CA SER A 106 -30.08 11.71 -1.40
C SER A 106 -29.73 12.84 -2.37
N GLU A 107 -30.74 13.64 -2.75
CA GLU A 107 -30.55 14.87 -3.54
C GLU A 107 -29.69 15.92 -2.78
N ASN A 108 -29.60 15.80 -1.46
CA ASN A 108 -28.83 16.71 -0.60
C ASN A 108 -27.39 16.25 -0.33
N VAL A 109 -26.92 15.20 -1.01
CA VAL A 109 -25.57 14.66 -0.79
C VAL A 109 -24.50 15.74 -1.10
N ASN A 110 -23.60 15.94 -0.16
CA ASN A 110 -22.51 16.89 -0.22
C ASN A 110 -21.26 16.30 0.45
N GLU A 111 -20.13 17.00 0.32
CA GLU A 111 -18.86 16.54 0.90
C GLU A 111 -18.94 16.29 2.42
N THR A 112 -19.78 17.04 3.15
CA THR A 112 -19.95 16.87 4.60
C THR A 112 -20.59 15.52 4.92
N ILE A 113 -21.64 15.15 4.17
CA ILE A 113 -22.32 13.85 4.30
C ILE A 113 -21.37 12.71 3.90
N GLU A 114 -20.66 12.84 2.77
CA GLU A 114 -19.70 11.85 2.29
C GLU A 114 -18.59 11.59 3.33
N LYS A 115 -18.06 12.65 3.91
CA LYS A 115 -17.05 12.62 4.97
C LYS A 115 -17.55 11.91 6.24
N GLY A 116 -18.75 12.26 6.70
CA GLY A 116 -19.39 11.61 7.82
C GLY A 116 -19.62 10.12 7.58
N PHE A 117 -20.10 9.75 6.40
CA PHE A 117 -20.32 8.36 5.99
C PHE A 117 -19.02 7.55 6.03
N ILE A 118 -17.93 8.00 5.35
CA ILE A 118 -16.65 7.30 5.34
C ILE A 118 -16.09 7.16 6.75
N ARG A 119 -16.20 8.19 7.57
CA ARG A 119 -15.75 8.14 8.98
C ARG A 119 -16.53 7.12 9.78
N GLY A 120 -17.85 7.06 9.64
CA GLY A 120 -18.71 6.06 10.28
C GLY A 120 -18.35 4.63 9.83
N MET A 121 -18.17 4.43 8.54
CA MET A 121 -17.70 3.14 7.99
C MET A 121 -16.33 2.75 8.57
N PHE A 122 -15.37 3.68 8.64
CA PHE A 122 -14.05 3.41 9.20
C PHE A 122 -14.12 3.06 10.69
N LEU A 123 -14.88 3.80 11.48
CA LEU A 123 -15.07 3.51 12.91
C LEU A 123 -15.71 2.14 13.11
N GLY A 124 -16.70 1.77 12.30
CA GLY A 124 -17.48 0.54 12.44
C GLY A 124 -16.80 -0.73 11.91
N CYS A 125 -16.09 -0.65 10.79
CA CYS A 125 -15.48 -1.82 10.13
C CYS A 125 -14.12 -1.57 9.48
N GLY A 126 -13.60 -0.33 9.53
CA GLY A 126 -12.32 0.00 8.91
C GLY A 126 -11.12 -0.57 9.66
N TYR A 127 -10.15 -1.02 8.87
CA TYR A 127 -8.86 -1.52 9.34
C TYR A 127 -7.74 -0.94 8.47
N ILE A 128 -6.73 -0.34 9.09
CA ILE A 128 -5.58 0.23 8.42
C ILE A 128 -4.29 -0.35 8.98
N LYS A 129 -3.39 -0.78 8.11
CA LYS A 129 -2.07 -1.28 8.50
C LYS A 129 -1.07 -0.13 8.69
N SER A 130 -0.06 -0.37 9.53
CA SER A 130 1.09 0.52 9.61
C SER A 130 1.80 0.58 8.26
N PRO A 131 2.16 1.78 7.75
CA PRO A 131 2.86 1.96 6.48
C PRO A 131 4.23 1.28 6.44
N GLU A 132 4.85 1.02 7.61
CA GLU A 132 6.09 0.25 7.72
C GLU A 132 5.94 -1.16 7.11
N LYS A 133 4.77 -1.79 7.30
CA LYS A 133 4.50 -3.16 6.83
C LYS A 133 4.02 -3.16 5.39
N GLU A 134 2.84 -2.63 5.15
CA GLU A 134 2.23 -2.52 3.82
C GLU A 134 1.20 -1.38 3.78
N TYR A 135 0.95 -0.86 2.59
CA TYR A 135 -0.11 0.12 2.37
C TYR A 135 -1.44 -0.62 2.20
N ALA A 136 -2.25 -0.61 3.26
CA ALA A 136 -3.53 -1.30 3.25
C ALA A 136 -4.57 -0.58 4.12
N LEU A 137 -5.70 -0.26 3.49
CA LEU A 137 -6.94 0.17 4.15
C LEU A 137 -8.04 -0.78 3.69
N ASP A 138 -8.68 -1.45 4.64
CA ASP A 138 -9.67 -2.51 4.43
C ASP A 138 -10.97 -2.14 5.16
N PHE A 139 -12.11 -2.33 4.51
CA PHE A 139 -13.45 -2.22 5.10
C PHE A 139 -14.16 -3.57 4.93
N PHE A 140 -14.35 -4.30 6.02
CA PHE A 140 -15.10 -5.57 6.03
C PHE A 140 -16.58 -5.26 6.30
N VAL A 141 -17.39 -5.34 5.27
CA VAL A 141 -18.79 -4.97 5.30
C VAL A 141 -19.66 -6.22 5.37
N ASP A 142 -20.82 -6.15 6.03
CA ASP A 142 -21.70 -7.32 6.17
C ASP A 142 -22.79 -7.40 5.08
N SER A 143 -22.96 -6.36 4.24
CA SER A 143 -23.92 -6.32 3.13
C SER A 143 -23.26 -5.90 1.83
N ASP A 144 -23.67 -6.51 0.71
CA ASP A 144 -23.16 -6.17 -0.63
C ASP A 144 -23.59 -4.77 -1.05
N GLU A 145 -24.82 -4.36 -0.72
CA GLU A 145 -25.36 -3.03 -1.04
C GLU A 145 -24.53 -1.92 -0.37
N LEU A 146 -24.21 -2.09 0.91
CA LEU A 146 -23.41 -1.10 1.65
C LEU A 146 -21.95 -1.10 1.18
N ALA A 147 -21.43 -2.26 0.74
CA ALA A 147 -20.12 -2.35 0.13
C ALA A 147 -20.06 -1.65 -1.21
N ASP A 148 -21.14 -1.76 -2.04
CA ASP A 148 -21.26 -1.05 -3.31
C ASP A 148 -21.40 0.46 -3.10
N GLU A 149 -22.18 0.89 -2.12
CA GLU A 149 -22.33 2.31 -1.74
C GLU A 149 -20.96 2.91 -1.37
N LEU A 150 -20.19 2.24 -0.53
CA LEU A 150 -18.84 2.68 -0.15
C LEU A 150 -17.86 2.68 -1.34
N TYR A 151 -17.85 1.60 -2.13
CA TYR A 151 -16.99 1.47 -3.30
C TYR A 151 -17.24 2.57 -4.32
N ASN A 152 -18.51 2.81 -4.67
CA ASN A 152 -18.90 3.83 -5.64
C ASN A 152 -18.54 5.23 -5.14
N LEU A 153 -18.67 5.51 -3.83
CA LEU A 153 -18.24 6.77 -3.25
C LEU A 153 -16.72 6.97 -3.39
N LEU A 154 -15.91 5.95 -3.08
CA LEU A 154 -14.46 6.04 -3.21
C LEU A 154 -14.04 6.25 -4.68
N ILE A 155 -14.69 5.58 -5.63
CA ILE A 155 -14.46 5.80 -7.07
C ILE A 155 -14.87 7.22 -7.50
N LYS A 156 -16.02 7.72 -7.04
CA LYS A 156 -16.45 9.12 -7.27
C LYS A 156 -15.41 10.14 -6.77
N MET A 157 -14.73 9.83 -5.66
CA MET A 157 -13.64 10.61 -5.11
C MET A 157 -12.29 10.37 -5.82
N GLU A 158 -12.28 9.70 -6.96
CA GLU A 158 -11.08 9.37 -7.75
C GLU A 158 -10.05 8.53 -6.99
N LYS A 159 -10.49 7.69 -6.03
CA LYS A 159 -9.62 6.80 -5.27
C LYS A 159 -9.51 5.42 -5.92
N ARG A 160 -8.31 4.86 -5.91
CA ARG A 160 -8.02 3.49 -6.39
C ARG A 160 -8.52 2.47 -5.38
N ALA A 161 -9.83 2.26 -5.36
CA ALA A 161 -10.50 1.29 -4.50
C ALA A 161 -10.84 0.01 -5.29
N TYR A 162 -10.94 -1.10 -4.58
CA TYR A 162 -11.26 -2.41 -5.13
C TYR A 162 -12.29 -3.09 -4.24
N LYS A 163 -13.14 -3.96 -4.84
CA LYS A 163 -14.11 -4.79 -4.13
C LYS A 163 -13.84 -6.27 -4.37
N THR A 164 -13.92 -7.09 -3.33
CA THR A 164 -13.78 -8.55 -3.39
C THR A 164 -14.54 -9.21 -2.23
N ILE A 165 -14.59 -10.52 -2.22
CA ILE A 165 -15.13 -11.30 -1.10
C ILE A 165 -13.98 -11.95 -0.35
N LYS A 166 -13.91 -11.77 0.96
CA LYS A 166 -12.91 -12.38 1.83
C LYS A 166 -13.57 -12.91 3.11
N ARG A 167 -13.34 -14.18 3.43
CA ARG A 167 -13.96 -14.86 4.59
C ARG A 167 -15.49 -14.77 4.58
N ASN A 168 -16.10 -14.96 3.41
CA ASN A 168 -17.54 -14.86 3.16
C ASN A 168 -18.15 -13.49 3.49
N LYS A 169 -17.34 -12.41 3.46
CA LYS A 169 -17.81 -11.04 3.63
C LYS A 169 -17.31 -10.16 2.50
N PRO A 170 -18.11 -9.22 2.03
CA PRO A 170 -17.66 -8.17 1.14
C PRO A 170 -16.53 -7.38 1.76
N LEU A 171 -15.49 -7.14 0.98
CA LEU A 171 -14.32 -6.35 1.35
C LEU A 171 -14.12 -5.25 0.33
N VAL A 172 -14.19 -4.00 0.76
CA VAL A 172 -13.74 -2.83 -0.01
C VAL A 172 -12.35 -2.45 0.51
N TYR A 173 -11.38 -2.29 -0.39
CA TYR A 173 -10.01 -2.07 0.03
C TYR A 173 -9.21 -1.15 -0.89
N MET A 174 -8.16 -0.55 -0.32
CA MET A 174 -7.20 0.32 -0.99
C MET A 174 -5.77 -0.11 -0.66
N ARG A 175 -4.85 0.02 -1.65
CA ARG A 175 -3.41 -0.37 -1.52
C ARG A 175 -2.47 0.75 -1.94
N ASN A 176 -2.97 1.87 -2.39
CA ASN A 176 -2.16 3.02 -2.75
C ASN A 176 -1.96 3.93 -1.54
N ALA A 177 -0.70 4.33 -1.29
CA ALA A 177 -0.35 5.13 -0.10
C ALA A 177 -1.01 6.52 -0.12
N GLU A 178 -1.01 7.21 -1.27
CA GLU A 178 -1.60 8.55 -1.42
C GLU A 178 -3.09 8.52 -1.16
N ASP A 179 -3.83 7.58 -1.79
CA ASP A 179 -5.27 7.44 -1.61
C ASP A 179 -5.63 7.12 -0.14
N ILE A 180 -4.80 6.30 0.54
CA ILE A 180 -4.98 5.99 1.96
C ILE A 180 -4.75 7.23 2.82
N MET A 181 -3.71 8.02 2.53
CA MET A 181 -3.43 9.28 3.23
C MET A 181 -4.57 10.27 3.07
N ASP A 182 -5.13 10.40 1.88
CA ASP A 182 -6.30 11.26 1.63
C ASP A 182 -7.50 10.84 2.49
N ILE A 183 -7.76 9.53 2.61
CA ILE A 183 -8.83 9.05 3.49
C ILE A 183 -8.53 9.33 4.96
N ILE A 184 -7.27 9.19 5.41
CA ILE A 184 -6.88 9.53 6.80
C ILE A 184 -7.16 11.01 7.10
N VAL A 185 -6.84 11.91 6.17
CA VAL A 185 -7.15 13.34 6.27
C VAL A 185 -8.66 13.56 6.27
N LEU A 186 -9.38 12.94 5.34
CA LEU A 186 -10.83 13.08 5.18
C LEU A 186 -11.58 12.72 6.47
N ILE A 187 -11.22 11.60 7.11
CA ILE A 187 -11.86 11.17 8.37
C ILE A 187 -11.41 11.97 9.59
N GLY A 188 -10.41 12.86 9.44
CA GLY A 188 -9.98 13.83 10.44
C GLY A 188 -8.86 13.34 11.37
N SER A 189 -7.99 12.44 10.92
CA SER A 189 -6.85 11.92 11.70
C SER A 189 -5.55 12.57 11.22
N MET A 190 -5.36 13.85 11.48
CA MET A 190 -4.25 14.66 10.97
C MET A 190 -2.89 14.24 11.54
N LYS A 191 -2.83 13.91 12.84
CA LYS A 191 -1.57 13.45 13.46
C LYS A 191 -1.08 12.15 12.85
N GLU A 192 -1.99 11.19 12.68
CA GLU A 192 -1.64 9.92 12.08
C GLU A 192 -1.41 10.03 10.56
N PHE A 193 -1.98 11.04 9.89
CA PHE A 193 -1.61 11.38 8.52
C PHE A 193 -0.12 11.75 8.43
N TYR A 194 0.38 12.68 9.26
CA TYR A 194 1.80 13.05 9.25
C TYR A 194 2.72 11.87 9.59
N ASN A 195 2.33 11.02 10.54
CA ASN A 195 3.08 9.80 10.87
C ASN A 195 3.12 8.82 9.69
N TYR A 196 2.02 8.70 8.95
CA TYR A 196 1.93 7.85 7.76
C TYR A 196 2.80 8.38 6.62
N GLU A 197 2.71 9.68 6.35
CA GLU A 197 3.49 10.38 5.32
C GLU A 197 4.99 10.26 5.58
N GLU A 198 5.46 10.59 6.79
CA GLU A 198 6.88 10.48 7.18
C GLU A 198 7.40 9.05 6.97
N THR A 199 6.65 8.06 7.45
CA THR A 199 7.02 6.65 7.29
C THR A 199 7.08 6.23 5.82
N THR A 200 6.14 6.70 5.00
CA THR A 200 6.10 6.44 3.56
C THR A 200 7.32 7.04 2.86
N MET A 201 7.65 8.30 3.14
CA MET A 201 8.83 8.98 2.58
C MET A 201 10.13 8.24 2.91
N ILE A 202 10.32 7.85 4.18
CA ILE A 202 11.51 7.10 4.61
C ILE A 202 11.61 5.75 3.89
N LYS A 203 10.49 5.05 3.72
CA LYS A 203 10.43 3.76 3.03
C LYS A 203 10.78 3.89 1.55
N ASP A 204 10.29 4.92 0.89
CA ASP A 204 10.56 5.18 -0.53
C ASP A 204 12.02 5.55 -0.77
N LEU A 205 12.62 6.38 0.10
CA LEU A 205 14.04 6.67 0.07
C LEU A 205 14.90 5.40 0.24
N LYS A 206 14.60 4.57 1.23
CA LYS A 206 15.30 3.29 1.44
C LYS A 206 15.17 2.37 0.24
N ASN A 207 13.98 2.23 -0.32
CA ASN A 207 13.73 1.39 -1.50
C ASN A 207 14.48 1.90 -2.74
N LYS A 208 14.58 3.23 -2.91
CA LYS A 208 15.36 3.85 -3.98
C LYS A 208 16.85 3.53 -3.83
N THR A 209 17.42 3.75 -2.65
CA THR A 209 18.82 3.47 -2.35
C THR A 209 19.16 1.98 -2.57
N ILE A 210 18.31 1.06 -2.09
CA ILE A 210 18.52 -0.38 -2.29
C ILE A 210 18.49 -0.74 -3.79
N ARG A 211 17.59 -0.15 -4.57
CA ARG A 211 17.55 -0.38 -6.02
C ARG A 211 18.81 0.13 -6.73
N GLU A 212 19.31 1.30 -6.34
CA GLU A 212 20.54 1.86 -6.87
C GLU A 212 21.75 0.97 -6.54
N MET A 213 21.90 0.55 -5.27
CA MET A 213 22.94 -0.39 -4.86
C MET A 213 22.88 -1.72 -5.60
N ASN A 214 21.70 -2.32 -5.72
CA ASN A 214 21.52 -3.58 -6.44
C ASN A 214 21.88 -3.44 -7.92
N TRP A 215 21.55 -2.31 -8.54
CA TRP A 215 21.92 -2.02 -9.93
C TRP A 215 23.44 -1.88 -10.09
N GLU A 216 24.13 -1.19 -9.17
CA GLU A 216 25.59 -1.05 -9.18
C GLU A 216 26.27 -2.40 -9.03
N VAL A 217 25.87 -3.21 -8.02
CA VAL A 217 26.43 -4.55 -7.79
C VAL A 217 26.21 -5.46 -9.01
N ALA A 218 25.03 -5.42 -9.62
CA ALA A 218 24.75 -6.21 -10.82
C ALA A 218 25.62 -5.79 -12.01
N ASN A 219 25.88 -4.50 -12.18
CA ASN A 219 26.74 -3.98 -13.23
C ASN A 219 28.22 -4.37 -13.01
N GLU A 220 28.70 -4.26 -11.78
CA GLU A 220 30.05 -4.67 -11.39
C GLU A 220 30.24 -6.16 -11.61
N THR A 221 29.33 -6.99 -11.11
CA THR A 221 29.37 -8.46 -11.31
C THR A 221 29.43 -8.81 -12.80
N LYS A 222 28.58 -8.19 -13.63
CA LYS A 222 28.58 -8.42 -15.08
C LYS A 222 29.91 -8.00 -15.74
N THR A 223 30.52 -6.94 -15.28
CA THR A 223 31.82 -6.45 -15.74
C THR A 223 32.92 -7.45 -15.41
N LEU A 224 32.98 -7.92 -14.17
CA LEU A 224 33.96 -8.90 -13.71
C LEU A 224 33.79 -10.25 -14.41
N ASP A 225 32.57 -10.74 -14.62
CA ASP A 225 32.29 -11.98 -15.34
C ASP A 225 32.72 -11.88 -16.80
N THR A 226 32.50 -10.73 -17.45
CA THR A 226 32.97 -10.47 -18.80
C THR A 226 34.49 -10.48 -18.87
N ALA A 227 35.16 -9.81 -17.95
CA ALA A 227 36.61 -9.76 -17.86
C ALA A 227 37.20 -11.15 -17.64
N ARG A 228 36.64 -11.94 -16.72
CA ARG A 228 37.06 -13.35 -16.47
C ARG A 228 36.94 -14.25 -17.71
N LYS A 229 35.84 -14.11 -18.47
CA LYS A 229 35.67 -14.83 -19.75
C LYS A 229 36.74 -14.43 -20.76
N GLN A 230 36.99 -13.10 -20.91
CA GLN A 230 38.04 -12.60 -21.81
C GLN A 230 39.42 -13.12 -21.45
N ILE A 231 39.79 -13.08 -20.17
CA ILE A 231 41.07 -13.60 -19.67
C ILE A 231 41.20 -15.10 -19.97
N LYS A 232 40.15 -15.91 -19.76
CA LYS A 232 40.17 -17.36 -20.11
C LYS A 232 40.41 -17.58 -21.59
N MET A 233 39.75 -16.83 -22.46
CA MET A 233 39.94 -16.91 -23.92
C MET A 233 41.37 -16.52 -24.31
N ILE A 234 41.90 -15.42 -23.79
CA ILE A 234 43.25 -14.94 -24.05
C ILE A 234 44.30 -15.97 -23.59
N ASN A 235 44.14 -16.54 -22.39
CA ASN A 235 45.05 -17.57 -21.87
C ASN A 235 45.03 -18.86 -22.72
N LEU A 236 43.88 -19.28 -23.22
CA LEU A 236 43.78 -20.43 -24.11
C LEU A 236 44.50 -20.16 -25.43
N ILE A 237 44.29 -19.02 -26.05
CA ILE A 237 44.97 -18.60 -27.29
C ILE A 237 46.48 -18.52 -27.07
N GLY A 238 46.95 -17.92 -25.96
CA GLY A 238 48.34 -17.81 -25.59
C GLY A 238 49.02 -19.18 -25.46
N ASN A 239 48.34 -20.17 -24.81
CA ASN A 239 48.85 -21.51 -24.61
C ASN A 239 48.88 -22.37 -25.88
N ARG A 240 47.99 -22.11 -26.87
CA ARG A 240 47.84 -22.91 -28.07
C ARG A 240 48.66 -22.39 -29.26
N MET A 241 48.63 -21.10 -29.48
CA MET A 241 49.30 -20.54 -30.68
C MET A 241 50.28 -19.40 -30.35
N GLY A 242 50.32 -18.92 -29.11
CA GLY A 242 51.12 -17.76 -28.72
C GLY A 242 50.38 -16.43 -29.06
N LEU A 243 50.43 -15.45 -28.16
CA LEU A 243 49.76 -14.14 -28.36
C LEU A 243 50.42 -13.33 -29.47
N ASN A 244 51.70 -13.50 -29.71
CA ASN A 244 52.49 -12.84 -30.78
C ASN A 244 52.04 -13.27 -32.19
N ASN A 245 51.27 -14.33 -32.35
CA ASN A 245 50.66 -14.72 -33.63
C ASN A 245 49.31 -14.02 -33.90
N LEU A 246 48.81 -13.21 -32.95
CA LEU A 246 47.69 -12.33 -33.19
C LEU A 246 48.08 -11.13 -34.02
N SER A 247 47.10 -10.44 -34.63
CA SER A 247 47.38 -9.14 -35.22
C SER A 247 47.80 -8.14 -34.15
N PRO A 248 48.66 -7.15 -34.43
CA PRO A 248 49.17 -6.21 -33.43
C PRO A 248 48.09 -5.55 -32.57
N VAL A 249 46.95 -5.25 -33.19
CA VAL A 249 45.77 -4.62 -32.50
C VAL A 249 45.10 -5.57 -31.52
N LEU A 250 45.09 -6.90 -31.81
CA LEU A 250 44.50 -7.91 -30.91
C LEU A 250 45.48 -8.31 -29.83
N GLU A 251 46.78 -8.32 -30.15
CA GLU A 251 47.83 -8.58 -29.17
C GLU A 251 47.84 -7.45 -28.08
N GLU A 252 47.80 -6.18 -28.50
CA GLU A 252 47.72 -5.04 -27.62
C GLU A 252 46.57 -5.16 -26.62
N ILE A 253 45.35 -5.44 -27.10
CA ILE A 253 44.18 -5.54 -26.22
C ILE A 253 44.22 -6.78 -25.34
N ALA A 254 44.84 -7.88 -25.77
CA ALA A 254 45.02 -9.08 -24.97
C ALA A 254 45.96 -8.80 -23.79
N PHE A 255 47.11 -8.16 -23.99
CA PHE A 255 48.02 -7.78 -22.93
C PHE A 255 47.37 -6.75 -21.99
N LEU A 256 46.69 -5.73 -22.51
CA LEU A 256 46.01 -4.74 -21.71
C LEU A 256 44.98 -5.37 -20.76
N ARG A 257 44.22 -6.39 -21.24
CA ARG A 257 43.25 -7.11 -20.38
C ARG A 257 43.94 -7.92 -19.29
N LEU A 258 45.09 -8.56 -19.59
CA LEU A 258 45.85 -9.32 -18.61
C LEU A 258 46.45 -8.42 -17.52
N GLU A 259 46.91 -7.22 -17.90
CA GLU A 259 47.42 -6.22 -16.96
C GLU A 259 46.33 -5.55 -16.12
N ASN A 260 45.11 -5.47 -16.67
CA ASN A 260 43.95 -4.86 -16.03
C ASN A 260 42.76 -5.83 -15.91
N PRO A 261 42.85 -6.87 -15.05
CA PRO A 261 41.92 -8.00 -15.05
C PRO A 261 40.50 -7.68 -14.62
N GLU A 262 40.30 -6.58 -13.89
CA GLU A 262 38.97 -6.14 -13.36
C GLU A 262 38.41 -4.94 -14.10
N ALA A 263 39.19 -4.29 -14.96
CA ALA A 263 38.78 -3.08 -15.66
C ALA A 263 37.57 -3.32 -16.56
N SER A 264 36.65 -2.36 -16.58
CA SER A 264 35.52 -2.35 -17.50
C SER A 264 35.99 -2.12 -18.95
N LEU A 265 35.13 -2.44 -19.91
CA LEU A 265 35.43 -2.13 -21.33
C LEU A 265 35.57 -0.62 -21.59
N GLN A 266 34.97 0.22 -20.76
CA GLN A 266 35.09 1.66 -20.85
C GLN A 266 36.48 2.12 -20.40
N GLU A 267 36.97 1.65 -19.27
CA GLU A 267 38.30 1.95 -18.76
C GLU A 267 39.41 1.49 -19.72
N LEU A 268 39.29 0.26 -20.27
CA LEU A 268 40.21 -0.19 -21.30
C LEU A 268 40.19 0.67 -22.56
N ALA A 269 39.02 1.19 -22.94
CA ALA A 269 38.87 2.08 -24.10
C ALA A 269 39.58 3.42 -23.86
N GLU A 270 39.48 3.96 -22.65
CA GLU A 270 40.15 5.20 -22.24
C GLU A 270 41.67 5.05 -22.22
N ILE A 271 42.21 3.92 -21.76
CA ILE A 271 43.66 3.65 -21.74
C ILE A 271 44.23 3.63 -23.17
N ILE A 272 43.57 3.04 -24.13
CA ILE A 272 44.04 2.95 -25.55
C ILE A 272 43.64 4.18 -26.36
N GLY A 273 42.70 5.00 -25.90
CA GLY A 273 42.22 6.17 -26.63
C GLY A 273 41.24 5.85 -27.77
N ILE A 274 40.42 4.79 -27.65
CA ILE A 274 39.40 4.39 -28.62
C ILE A 274 38.01 4.35 -27.98
N SER A 275 36.97 4.14 -28.80
CA SER A 275 35.61 3.99 -28.27
C SER A 275 35.38 2.64 -27.62
N LYS A 276 34.43 2.57 -26.66
CA LYS A 276 33.98 1.32 -26.06
C LYS A 276 33.49 0.29 -27.08
N SER A 277 32.89 0.74 -28.19
CA SER A 277 32.50 -0.09 -29.32
C SER A 277 33.71 -0.69 -30.04
N GLY A 278 34.79 0.09 -30.17
CA GLY A 278 36.06 -0.38 -30.72
C GLY A 278 36.68 -1.50 -29.89
N ILE A 279 36.72 -1.34 -28.53
CA ILE A 279 37.16 -2.42 -27.61
C ILE A 279 36.28 -3.67 -27.76
N ARG A 280 34.96 -3.50 -27.78
CA ARG A 280 34.03 -4.63 -27.93
C ARG A 280 34.28 -5.41 -29.22
N ASN A 281 34.52 -4.72 -30.33
CA ASN A 281 34.77 -5.35 -31.59
C ASN A 281 36.13 -6.10 -31.60
N ARG A 282 37.16 -5.59 -30.93
CA ARG A 282 38.46 -6.29 -30.77
C ARG A 282 38.27 -7.58 -29.93
N PHE A 283 37.55 -7.53 -28.83
CA PHE A 283 37.25 -8.72 -28.03
C PHE A 283 36.38 -9.75 -28.77
N ARG A 284 35.46 -9.30 -29.63
CA ARG A 284 34.69 -10.23 -30.47
C ARG A 284 35.59 -11.01 -31.42
N ARG A 285 36.60 -10.36 -32.03
CA ARG A 285 37.58 -11.07 -32.87
C ARG A 285 38.44 -12.05 -32.07
N ILE A 286 38.80 -11.73 -30.83
CA ILE A 286 39.49 -12.67 -29.93
C ILE A 286 38.60 -13.88 -29.65
N GLU A 287 37.31 -13.67 -29.42
CA GLU A 287 36.33 -14.73 -29.22
C GLU A 287 36.16 -15.61 -30.46
N ASP A 288 36.14 -15.02 -31.65
CA ASP A 288 36.11 -15.76 -32.93
C ASP A 288 37.33 -16.69 -33.06
N ILE A 289 38.55 -16.19 -32.81
CA ILE A 289 39.80 -16.97 -32.85
C ILE A 289 39.78 -18.09 -31.79
N HIS A 290 39.31 -17.79 -30.58
CA HIS A 290 39.17 -18.76 -29.51
C HIS A 290 38.23 -19.91 -29.91
N ASN A 291 37.11 -19.63 -30.55
CA ASN A 291 36.13 -20.62 -30.99
C ASN A 291 36.68 -21.49 -32.11
N GLU A 292 37.39 -20.90 -33.06
CA GLU A 292 38.08 -21.68 -34.12
C GLU A 292 39.11 -22.68 -33.57
N LEU A 293 39.83 -22.27 -32.51
CA LEU A 293 40.80 -23.20 -31.86
C LEU A 293 40.09 -24.36 -31.14
N LEU A 294 38.92 -24.08 -30.51
CA LEU A 294 38.14 -25.14 -29.88
C LEU A 294 37.49 -26.11 -30.87
N GLU A 295 37.10 -25.64 -32.06
CA GLU A 295 36.58 -26.52 -33.13
C GLU A 295 37.64 -27.46 -33.67
N LYS A 296 38.85 -26.96 -33.94
CA LYS A 296 39.99 -27.79 -34.37
C LYS A 296 40.37 -28.87 -33.36
N ASP A 297 40.23 -28.60 -32.05
CA ASP A 297 40.47 -29.60 -30.99
C ASP A 297 39.37 -30.68 -30.91
N ARG A 298 38.20 -30.47 -31.50
CA ARG A 298 37.10 -31.46 -31.56
C ARG A 298 37.21 -32.39 -32.78
N GLU A 299 37.92 -31.91 -33.80
CA GLU A 299 38.09 -32.65 -35.05
C GLU A 299 39.40 -33.49 -35.06
N ALA A 300 40.32 -33.25 -34.11
CA ALA A 300 41.55 -33.99 -33.90
C ALA A 300 41.41 -35.08 -32.81
#